data_db3f19fdbdd725cf4cca237256cda152
#
_entry.id   db3f19fdbdd725cf4cca237256cda152
#
_cell.length_a   1.000
_cell.length_b   1.000
_cell.length_c   1.000
_cell.angle_alpha   90.00
_cell.angle_beta   90.00
_cell.angle_gamma   90.00
#
_symmetry.space_group_name_H-M   'P 1'
#
loop_
_entity.id
_entity.type
_entity.pdbx_description
1 polymer ?
#
loop_
_entity_poly.entity_id
_entity_poly.type
_entity_poly.pdbx_seq_one_letter_code
_entity_poly.pdbx_strand_id
1 'polypeptide(L)'
;VTLMNPIVLVGMFIGAMMAFVFCGLTMQAVGKAAGKMVDEVRRQFKEIPGVWEGTAEPDYARCVAISTRGAQKAMMIPSLAAIIVPVATGLLLGVGGVMGLLIGATTAGFVLAVFMANAGGAWDNAKKFIEEGNLGGKGSVAHKAAVVGDTVGDPFKDTSGPSLNILIKLMSMVSIVMAGLTVAFSLIK
;
A
#
# COMPACT_ATOMS: atom_id res chain seq x y z
N VAL A 1 -25.15 14.48 12.40
CA VAL A 1 -23.80 14.97 12.12
C VAL A 1 -23.85 15.81 10.85
N THR A 2 -23.38 17.05 10.91
CA THR A 2 -23.33 17.95 9.76
C THR A 2 -21.89 18.18 9.32
N LEU A 3 -21.64 18.26 8.02
CA LEU A 3 -20.31 18.52 7.46
C LEU A 3 -19.77 19.92 7.81
N MET A 4 -20.64 20.83 8.22
CA MET A 4 -20.23 22.18 8.67
C MET A 4 -19.65 22.20 10.10
N ASN A 5 -19.71 21.08 10.82
CA ASN A 5 -19.12 21.00 12.14
C ASN A 5 -17.59 20.88 12.02
N PRO A 6 -16.81 21.79 12.66
CA PRO A 6 -15.34 21.74 12.60
C PRO A 6 -14.73 20.41 13.04
N ILE A 7 -15.34 19.74 14.01
CA ILE A 7 -14.85 18.43 14.48
C ILE A 7 -14.96 17.37 13.39
N VAL A 8 -16.07 17.38 12.64
CA VAL A 8 -16.28 16.48 11.49
C VAL A 8 -15.27 16.78 10.38
N LEU A 9 -15.03 18.06 10.10
CA LEU A 9 -14.03 18.47 9.10
C LEU A 9 -12.63 18.01 9.48
N VAL A 10 -12.22 18.20 10.74
CA VAL A 10 -10.93 17.69 11.22
C VAL A 10 -10.85 16.18 11.07
N GLY A 11 -11.88 15.44 11.46
CA GLY A 11 -11.97 14.00 11.23
C GLY A 11 -11.82 13.63 9.76
N MET A 12 -12.49 14.35 8.85
CA MET A 12 -12.38 14.11 7.40
C MET A 12 -10.95 14.29 6.89
N PHE A 13 -10.25 15.33 7.32
CA PHE A 13 -8.85 15.52 6.93
C PHE A 13 -7.95 14.41 7.46
N ILE A 14 -8.14 13.97 8.72
CA ILE A 14 -7.40 12.85 9.28
C ILE A 14 -7.67 11.58 8.47
N GLY A 15 -8.93 11.28 8.14
CA GLY A 15 -9.30 10.12 7.34
C GLY A 15 -8.72 10.14 5.94
N ALA A 16 -8.80 11.27 5.24
CA ALA A 16 -8.22 11.44 3.92
C ALA A 16 -6.70 11.28 3.96
N MET A 17 -6.03 11.91 4.94
CA MET A 17 -4.58 11.78 5.14
C MET A 17 -4.17 10.31 5.35
N MET A 18 -4.96 9.53 6.10
CA MET A 18 -4.65 8.12 6.37
C MET A 18 -4.51 7.29 5.10
N ALA A 19 -5.30 7.53 4.06
CA ALA A 19 -5.17 6.82 2.79
C ALA A 19 -3.80 7.06 2.14
N PHE A 20 -3.32 8.30 2.12
CA PHE A 20 -2.02 8.66 1.55
C PHE A 20 -0.85 8.18 2.42
N VAL A 21 -0.93 8.34 3.74
CA VAL A 21 0.09 7.84 4.68
C VAL A 21 0.24 6.33 4.55
N PHE A 22 -0.87 5.62 4.50
CA PHE A 22 -0.88 4.16 4.34
C PHE A 22 -0.21 3.74 3.03
N CYS A 23 -0.54 4.39 1.90
CA CYS A 23 0.11 4.14 0.62
C CYS A 23 1.61 4.43 0.66
N GLY A 24 2.02 5.55 1.24
CA GLY A 24 3.43 5.88 1.39
C GLY A 24 4.20 4.83 2.19
N LEU A 25 3.63 4.35 3.30
CA LEU A 25 4.22 3.31 4.13
C LEU A 25 4.32 1.97 3.39
N THR A 26 3.27 1.55 2.70
CA THR A 26 3.26 0.29 1.94
C THR A 26 4.23 0.34 0.77
N MET A 27 4.28 1.43 0.01
CA MET A 27 5.24 1.63 -1.08
C MET A 27 6.69 1.58 -0.59
N GLN A 28 6.99 2.29 0.51
CA GLN A 28 8.33 2.26 1.11
C GLN A 28 8.72 0.85 1.58
N ALA A 29 7.75 0.12 2.11
CA ALA A 29 7.94 -1.24 2.58
C ALA A 29 8.28 -2.21 1.46
N VAL A 30 7.54 -2.13 0.33
CA VAL A 30 7.80 -2.92 -0.88
C VAL A 30 9.19 -2.62 -1.42
N GLY A 31 9.55 -1.34 -1.55
CA GLY A 31 10.88 -0.93 -2.01
C GLY A 31 12.02 -1.50 -1.16
N LYS A 32 11.87 -1.49 0.17
CA LYS A 32 12.86 -2.09 1.08
C LYS A 32 12.95 -3.62 0.96
N ALA A 33 11.81 -4.29 0.77
CA ALA A 33 11.77 -5.74 0.58
C ALA A 33 12.40 -6.15 -0.76
N ALA A 34 12.07 -5.43 -1.83
CA ALA A 34 12.64 -5.62 -3.15
C ALA A 34 14.17 -5.41 -3.16
N GLY A 35 14.67 -4.37 -2.50
CA GLY A 35 16.11 -4.14 -2.35
C GLY A 35 16.84 -5.34 -1.73
N LYS A 36 16.31 -5.90 -0.64
CA LYS A 36 16.89 -7.09 -0.01
C LYS A 36 16.85 -8.32 -0.91
N MET A 37 15.82 -8.45 -1.73
CA MET A 37 15.72 -9.53 -2.70
C MET A 37 16.78 -9.40 -3.78
N VAL A 38 17.00 -8.18 -4.30
CA VAL A 38 18.05 -7.90 -5.28
C VAL A 38 19.44 -8.22 -4.71
N ASP A 39 19.70 -7.85 -3.45
CA ASP A 39 20.97 -8.15 -2.79
C ASP A 39 21.18 -9.67 -2.65
N GLU A 40 20.14 -10.40 -2.28
CA GLU A 40 20.20 -11.87 -2.18
C GLU A 40 20.43 -12.53 -3.53
N VAL A 41 19.74 -12.10 -4.58
CA VAL A 41 19.95 -12.64 -5.94
C VAL A 41 21.38 -12.37 -6.40
N ARG A 42 21.91 -11.17 -6.20
CA ARG A 42 23.31 -10.83 -6.51
C ARG A 42 24.30 -11.69 -5.72
N ARG A 43 24.00 -11.96 -4.44
CA ARG A 43 24.82 -12.86 -3.61
C ARG A 43 24.85 -14.25 -4.21
N GLN A 44 23.70 -14.81 -4.58
CA GLN A 44 23.62 -16.16 -5.13
C GLN A 44 24.39 -16.28 -6.44
N PHE A 45 24.27 -15.31 -7.34
CA PHE A 45 25.06 -15.31 -8.59
C PHE A 45 26.57 -15.24 -8.34
N LYS A 46 27.01 -14.63 -7.24
CA LYS A 46 28.43 -14.49 -6.92
C LYS A 46 28.99 -15.70 -6.17
N GLU A 47 28.18 -16.31 -5.27
CA GLU A 47 28.64 -17.28 -4.31
C GLU A 47 28.28 -18.73 -4.66
N ILE A 48 27.26 -18.96 -5.49
CA ILE A 48 26.84 -20.31 -5.89
C ILE A 48 27.33 -20.59 -7.33
N PRO A 49 28.36 -21.43 -7.50
CA PRO A 49 28.84 -21.78 -8.83
C PRO A 49 27.76 -22.47 -9.65
N GLY A 50 27.64 -22.10 -10.92
CA GLY A 50 26.69 -22.73 -11.83
C GLY A 50 25.28 -22.11 -11.88
N VAL A 51 24.91 -21.21 -10.97
CA VAL A 51 23.60 -20.52 -11.04
C VAL A 51 23.54 -19.59 -12.24
N TRP A 52 24.64 -18.89 -12.56
CA TRP A 52 24.70 -18.02 -13.72
C TRP A 52 24.60 -18.79 -15.03
N GLU A 53 25.24 -19.96 -15.11
CA GLU A 53 25.26 -20.84 -16.26
C GLU A 53 24.02 -21.75 -16.36
N GLY A 54 23.12 -21.70 -15.35
CA GLY A 54 21.93 -22.54 -15.28
C GLY A 54 22.21 -24.02 -14.97
N THR A 55 23.38 -24.34 -14.47
CA THR A 55 23.79 -25.71 -14.08
C THR A 55 23.52 -26.04 -12.63
N ALA A 56 23.28 -25.03 -11.78
CA ALA A 56 22.89 -25.17 -10.38
C ALA A 56 21.58 -24.44 -10.11
N GLU A 57 20.76 -24.99 -9.20
CA GLU A 57 19.51 -24.33 -8.79
C GLU A 57 19.76 -23.20 -7.79
N PRO A 58 19.08 -22.04 -7.93
CA PRO A 58 19.12 -20.97 -6.94
C PRO A 58 18.48 -21.40 -5.61
N ASP A 59 18.90 -20.77 -4.52
CA ASP A 59 18.25 -20.94 -3.21
C ASP A 59 16.92 -20.17 -3.14
N TYR A 60 15.89 -20.76 -3.73
CA TYR A 60 14.53 -20.23 -3.71
C TYR A 60 13.95 -20.10 -2.30
N ALA A 61 14.28 -21.04 -1.41
CA ALA A 61 13.77 -21.04 -0.03
C ALA A 61 14.21 -19.79 0.72
N ARG A 62 15.44 -19.36 0.53
CA ARG A 62 15.98 -18.12 1.11
C ARG A 62 15.32 -16.89 0.53
N CYS A 63 15.07 -16.84 -0.78
CA CYS A 63 14.35 -15.76 -1.42
C CYS A 63 12.93 -15.63 -0.86
N VAL A 64 12.19 -16.73 -0.75
CA VAL A 64 10.85 -16.75 -0.15
C VAL A 64 10.88 -16.30 1.31
N ALA A 65 11.85 -16.75 2.09
CA ALA A 65 11.99 -16.33 3.49
C ALA A 65 12.25 -14.81 3.64
N ILE A 66 13.08 -14.23 2.77
CA ILE A 66 13.36 -12.78 2.75
C ILE A 66 12.07 -12.01 2.41
N SER A 67 11.36 -12.42 1.36
CA SER A 67 10.11 -11.79 0.91
C SER A 67 9.05 -11.85 2.01
N THR A 68 8.80 -13.04 2.58
CA THR A 68 7.79 -13.26 3.63
C THR A 68 8.07 -12.44 4.88
N ARG A 69 9.31 -12.50 5.40
CA ARG A 69 9.71 -11.71 6.58
C ARG A 69 9.65 -10.20 6.30
N GLY A 70 10.03 -9.79 5.08
CA GLY A 70 9.94 -8.41 4.64
C GLY A 70 8.49 -7.93 4.65
N ALA A 71 7.58 -8.68 4.05
CA ALA A 71 6.15 -8.37 3.99
C ALA A 71 5.52 -8.29 5.39
N GLN A 72 5.77 -9.28 6.26
CA GLN A 72 5.25 -9.29 7.63
C GLN A 72 5.67 -8.06 8.43
N LYS A 73 6.97 -7.71 8.41
CA LYS A 73 7.48 -6.51 9.11
C LYS A 73 6.91 -5.21 8.53
N ALA A 74 6.78 -5.17 7.23
CA ALA A 74 6.30 -4.00 6.50
C ALA A 74 4.86 -3.66 6.83
N MET A 75 4.01 -4.67 7.03
CA MET A 75 2.59 -4.48 7.33
C MET A 75 2.28 -4.14 8.78
N MET A 76 3.23 -4.25 9.72
CA MET A 76 2.98 -3.96 11.14
C MET A 76 2.57 -2.50 11.37
N ILE A 77 3.32 -1.54 10.86
CA ILE A 77 3.05 -0.10 11.08
C ILE A 77 1.74 0.34 10.42
N PRO A 78 1.48 0.04 9.14
CA PRO A 78 0.20 0.34 8.51
C PRO A 78 -1.00 -0.27 9.23
N SER A 79 -0.89 -1.52 9.67
CA SER A 79 -1.98 -2.21 10.37
C SER A 79 -2.26 -1.60 11.75
N LEU A 80 -1.21 -1.27 12.50
CA LEU A 80 -1.38 -0.58 13.80
C LEU A 80 -1.98 0.80 13.62
N ALA A 81 -1.56 1.56 12.61
CA ALA A 81 -2.15 2.87 12.30
C ALA A 81 -3.64 2.78 11.99
N ALA A 82 -4.07 1.75 11.23
CA ALA A 82 -5.48 1.52 10.91
C ALA A 82 -6.35 1.20 12.15
N ILE A 83 -5.76 0.75 13.24
CA ILE A 83 -6.44 0.50 14.52
C ILE A 83 -6.34 1.72 15.44
N ILE A 84 -5.15 2.27 15.62
CA ILE A 84 -4.88 3.32 16.59
C ILE A 84 -5.58 4.64 16.18
N VAL A 85 -5.54 4.99 14.90
CA VAL A 85 -6.08 6.28 14.45
C VAL A 85 -7.59 6.40 14.66
N PRO A 86 -8.46 5.43 14.31
CA PRO A 86 -9.88 5.52 14.61
C PRO A 86 -10.17 5.58 16.10
N VAL A 87 -9.46 4.80 16.92
CA VAL A 87 -9.62 4.82 18.39
C VAL A 87 -9.22 6.18 18.97
N ALA A 88 -8.06 6.68 18.60
CA ALA A 88 -7.59 7.98 19.05
C ALA A 88 -8.54 9.12 18.62
N THR A 89 -8.98 9.10 17.36
CA THR A 89 -9.96 10.07 16.84
C THR A 89 -11.26 10.00 17.62
N GLY A 90 -11.76 8.80 17.93
CA GLY A 90 -12.97 8.61 18.71
C GLY A 90 -12.85 9.15 20.13
N LEU A 91 -11.77 8.85 20.82
CA LEU A 91 -11.52 9.31 22.18
C LEU A 91 -11.28 10.83 22.26
N LEU A 92 -10.60 11.42 21.29
CA LEU A 92 -10.28 12.85 21.27
C LEU A 92 -11.42 13.71 20.72
N LEU A 93 -12.01 13.31 19.59
CA LEU A 93 -12.97 14.10 18.82
C LEU A 93 -14.42 13.58 18.90
N GLY A 94 -14.65 12.50 19.61
CA GLY A 94 -15.99 11.92 19.78
C GLY A 94 -16.58 11.37 18.48
N VAL A 95 -17.88 11.13 18.51
CA VAL A 95 -18.63 10.53 17.39
C VAL A 95 -18.52 11.37 16.11
N GLY A 96 -18.57 12.69 16.21
CA GLY A 96 -18.43 13.59 15.07
C GLY A 96 -17.09 13.41 14.34
N GLY A 97 -16.00 13.31 15.11
CA GLY A 97 -14.66 13.07 14.57
C GLY A 97 -14.53 11.72 13.85
N VAL A 98 -15.10 10.65 14.43
CA VAL A 98 -15.11 9.31 13.81
C VAL A 98 -15.92 9.30 12.52
N MET A 99 -17.09 9.94 12.50
CA MET A 99 -17.89 10.04 11.28
C MET A 99 -17.14 10.78 10.16
N GLY A 100 -16.50 11.90 10.51
CA GLY A 100 -15.62 12.60 9.58
C GLY A 100 -14.48 11.73 9.09
N LEU A 101 -13.77 11.05 9.99
CA LEU A 101 -12.68 10.12 9.66
C LEU A 101 -13.11 9.07 8.62
N LEU A 102 -14.24 8.44 8.84
CA LEU A 102 -14.75 7.39 7.94
C LEU A 102 -15.14 7.95 6.56
N ILE A 103 -15.74 9.13 6.52
CA ILE A 103 -16.07 9.81 5.26
C ILE A 103 -14.78 10.13 4.50
N GLY A 104 -13.80 10.77 5.15
CA GLY A 104 -12.54 11.14 4.53
C GLY A 104 -11.73 9.92 4.06
N ALA A 105 -11.62 8.90 4.91
CA ALA A 105 -10.91 7.68 4.56
C ALA A 105 -11.56 6.92 3.38
N THR A 106 -12.90 6.86 3.36
CA THR A 106 -13.62 6.17 2.29
C THR A 106 -13.50 6.91 0.98
N THR A 107 -13.74 8.22 0.97
CA THR A 107 -13.73 9.02 -0.27
C THR A 107 -12.32 9.09 -0.87
N ALA A 108 -11.33 9.51 -0.10
CA ALA A 108 -9.95 9.61 -0.57
C ALA A 108 -9.36 8.23 -0.86
N GLY A 109 -9.61 7.24 0.00
CA GLY A 109 -9.10 5.88 -0.17
C GLY A 109 -9.68 5.18 -1.40
N PHE A 110 -10.98 5.35 -1.69
CA PHE A 110 -11.60 4.80 -2.90
C PHE A 110 -10.99 5.38 -4.18
N VAL A 111 -10.92 6.72 -4.26
CA VAL A 111 -10.35 7.39 -5.42
C VAL A 111 -8.89 6.98 -5.63
N LEU A 112 -8.11 6.94 -4.55
CA LEU A 112 -6.69 6.56 -4.61
C LEU A 112 -6.51 5.08 -5.00
N ALA A 113 -7.36 4.18 -4.51
CA ALA A 113 -7.31 2.77 -4.86
C ALA A 113 -7.59 2.55 -6.36
N VAL A 114 -8.62 3.20 -6.90
CA VAL A 114 -8.95 3.15 -8.33
C VAL A 114 -7.81 3.74 -9.17
N PHE A 115 -7.28 4.89 -8.75
CA PHE A 115 -6.14 5.52 -9.42
C PHE A 115 -4.93 4.56 -9.48
N MET A 116 -4.53 3.99 -8.34
CA MET A 116 -3.37 3.11 -8.27
C MET A 116 -3.54 1.85 -9.11
N ALA A 117 -4.71 1.21 -9.04
CA ALA A 117 -5.00 0.02 -9.82
C ALA A 117 -4.94 0.30 -11.33
N ASN A 118 -5.56 1.39 -11.78
CA ASN A 118 -5.60 1.75 -13.19
C ASN A 118 -4.26 2.26 -13.71
N ALA A 119 -3.57 3.12 -12.96
CA ALA A 119 -2.26 3.63 -13.34
C ALA A 119 -1.22 2.49 -13.42
N GLY A 120 -1.19 1.59 -12.43
CA GLY A 120 -0.32 0.42 -12.44
C GLY A 120 -0.63 -0.53 -13.60
N GLY A 121 -1.92 -0.80 -13.85
CA GLY A 121 -2.36 -1.61 -14.97
C GLY A 121 -2.04 -0.99 -16.33
N ALA A 122 -2.12 0.33 -16.46
CA ALA A 122 -1.76 1.03 -17.70
C ALA A 122 -0.27 0.86 -18.05
N TRP A 123 0.63 0.96 -17.07
CA TRP A 123 2.06 0.75 -17.29
C TRP A 123 2.40 -0.70 -17.67
N ASP A 124 1.80 -1.67 -17.00
CA ASP A 124 1.98 -3.09 -17.34
C ASP A 124 1.47 -3.40 -18.76
N ASN A 125 0.29 -2.90 -19.12
CA ASN A 125 -0.25 -3.05 -20.46
C ASN A 125 0.60 -2.35 -21.52
N ALA A 126 1.10 -1.16 -21.24
CA ALA A 126 2.01 -0.45 -22.16
C ALA A 126 3.30 -1.24 -22.40
N LYS A 127 3.90 -1.81 -21.33
CA LYS A 127 5.07 -2.68 -21.45
C LYS A 127 4.78 -3.89 -22.33
N LYS A 128 3.70 -4.62 -22.06
CA LYS A 128 3.30 -5.81 -22.84
C LYS A 128 3.04 -5.47 -24.30
N PHE A 129 2.33 -4.37 -24.57
CA PHE A 129 2.10 -3.89 -25.94
C PHE A 129 3.40 -3.66 -26.72
N ILE A 130 4.42 -3.10 -26.06
CA ILE A 130 5.73 -2.91 -26.68
C ILE A 130 6.43 -4.26 -26.88
N GLU A 131 6.37 -5.17 -25.91
CA GLU A 131 6.98 -6.50 -26.00
C GLU A 131 6.40 -7.36 -27.14
N GLU A 132 5.15 -7.11 -27.55
CA GLU A 132 4.49 -7.73 -28.72
C GLU A 132 5.06 -7.25 -30.06
N GLY A 133 6.05 -6.35 -30.07
CA GLY A 133 6.73 -5.85 -31.28
C GLY A 133 6.37 -4.41 -31.66
N ASN A 134 5.47 -3.76 -30.95
CA ASN A 134 5.11 -2.35 -31.18
C ASN A 134 6.22 -1.40 -30.72
N LEU A 135 6.30 -0.20 -31.30
CA LEU A 135 7.23 0.87 -30.91
C LEU A 135 8.72 0.43 -30.81
N GLY A 136 9.12 -0.53 -31.63
CA GLY A 136 10.49 -1.05 -31.67
C GLY A 136 10.74 -2.31 -30.85
N GLY A 137 9.72 -2.85 -30.18
CA GLY A 137 9.76 -4.13 -29.50
C GLY A 137 10.62 -4.17 -28.24
N LYS A 138 10.84 -5.39 -27.77
CA LYS A 138 11.62 -5.67 -26.56
C LYS A 138 13.07 -5.19 -26.71
N GLY A 139 13.56 -4.46 -25.70
CA GLY A 139 14.91 -3.88 -25.68
C GLY A 139 15.02 -2.47 -26.29
N SER A 140 13.98 -1.96 -26.94
CA SER A 140 13.91 -0.58 -27.45
C SER A 140 13.98 0.48 -26.35
N VAL A 141 14.17 1.73 -26.71
CA VAL A 141 14.11 2.86 -25.76
C VAL A 141 12.72 2.96 -25.13
N ALA A 142 11.67 2.76 -25.94
CA ALA A 142 10.29 2.74 -25.44
C ALA A 142 10.05 1.61 -24.44
N HIS A 143 10.58 0.40 -24.71
CA HIS A 143 10.51 -0.71 -23.78
C HIS A 143 11.18 -0.40 -22.44
N LYS A 144 12.40 0.15 -22.46
CA LYS A 144 13.13 0.52 -21.24
C LYS A 144 12.36 1.54 -20.40
N ALA A 145 11.76 2.54 -21.05
CA ALA A 145 10.91 3.53 -20.35
C ALA A 145 9.66 2.88 -19.74
N ALA A 146 8.99 1.99 -20.48
CA ALA A 146 7.82 1.28 -19.99
C ALA A 146 8.15 0.35 -18.81
N VAL A 147 9.31 -0.32 -18.82
CA VAL A 147 9.79 -1.15 -17.68
C VAL A 147 9.97 -0.30 -16.42
N VAL A 148 10.50 0.93 -16.54
CA VAL A 148 10.61 1.84 -15.39
C VAL A 148 9.22 2.20 -14.85
N GLY A 149 8.27 2.53 -15.73
CA GLY A 149 6.89 2.82 -15.35
C GLY A 149 6.21 1.63 -14.68
N ASP A 150 6.37 0.44 -15.22
CA ASP A 150 5.83 -0.81 -14.68
C ASP A 150 6.42 -1.16 -13.31
N THR A 151 7.73 -0.93 -13.11
CA THR A 151 8.38 -1.13 -11.80
C THR A 151 7.77 -0.27 -10.70
N VAL A 152 7.29 0.94 -11.03
CA VAL A 152 6.53 1.80 -10.10
C VAL A 152 5.06 1.36 -10.03
N GLY A 153 4.50 0.95 -11.16
CA GLY A 153 3.10 0.55 -11.29
C GLY A 153 2.76 -0.76 -10.58
N ASP A 154 3.67 -1.71 -10.54
CA ASP A 154 3.45 -3.01 -9.88
C ASP A 154 3.09 -2.86 -8.39
N PRO A 155 3.85 -2.15 -7.55
CA PRO A 155 3.43 -1.89 -6.17
C PRO A 155 2.09 -1.14 -6.07
N PHE A 156 1.74 -0.31 -7.03
CA PHE A 156 0.46 0.39 -7.05
C PHE A 156 -0.70 -0.58 -7.22
N LYS A 157 -0.67 -1.42 -8.28
CA LYS A 157 -1.78 -2.32 -8.61
C LYS A 157 -1.85 -3.56 -7.73
N ASP A 158 -0.68 -4.09 -7.31
CA ASP A 158 -0.59 -5.40 -6.67
C ASP A 158 -0.44 -5.32 -5.13
N THR A 159 -0.08 -4.14 -4.57
CA THR A 159 0.10 -3.98 -3.13
C THR A 159 -0.76 -2.85 -2.57
N SER A 160 -0.43 -1.59 -2.88
CA SER A 160 -1.04 -0.44 -2.19
C SER A 160 -2.50 -0.24 -2.56
N GLY A 161 -2.86 -0.34 -3.85
CA GLY A 161 -4.24 -0.21 -4.32
C GLY A 161 -5.19 -1.20 -3.63
N PRO A 162 -4.97 -2.53 -3.74
CA PRO A 162 -5.79 -3.52 -3.07
C PRO A 162 -5.82 -3.37 -1.54
N SER A 163 -4.71 -2.98 -0.92
CA SER A 163 -4.61 -2.82 0.54
C SER A 163 -5.43 -1.65 1.08
N LEU A 164 -5.69 -0.61 0.28
CA LEU A 164 -6.58 0.50 0.67
C LEU A 164 -8.01 0.03 0.98
N ASN A 165 -8.52 -0.95 0.25
CA ASN A 165 -9.82 -1.54 0.55
C ASN A 165 -9.84 -2.21 1.94
N ILE A 166 -8.73 -2.87 2.31
CA ILE A 166 -8.56 -3.48 3.63
C ILE A 166 -8.48 -2.38 4.70
N LEU A 167 -7.73 -1.29 4.45
CA LEU A 167 -7.63 -0.16 5.36
C LEU A 167 -9.00 0.43 5.69
N ILE A 168 -9.80 0.75 4.66
CA ILE A 168 -11.13 1.34 4.83
C ILE A 168 -12.04 0.42 5.68
N LYS A 169 -12.05 -0.88 5.36
CA LYS A 169 -12.83 -1.86 6.10
C LYS A 169 -12.38 -1.99 7.55
N LEU A 170 -11.06 -2.08 7.78
CA LEU A 170 -10.50 -2.23 9.12
C LEU A 170 -10.81 -1.00 9.98
N MET A 171 -10.62 0.21 9.46
CA MET A 171 -10.97 1.45 10.17
C MET A 171 -12.45 1.51 10.51
N SER A 172 -13.34 1.11 9.58
CA SER A 172 -14.78 1.06 9.81
C SER A 172 -15.14 0.04 10.90
N MET A 173 -14.60 -1.16 10.83
CA MET A 173 -14.85 -2.21 11.82
C MET A 173 -14.36 -1.82 13.21
N VAL A 174 -13.14 -1.27 13.32
CA VAL A 174 -12.60 -0.76 14.59
C VAL A 174 -13.48 0.34 15.15
N SER A 175 -13.93 1.29 14.32
CA SER A 175 -14.81 2.37 14.74
C SER A 175 -16.14 1.86 15.31
N ILE A 176 -16.73 0.84 14.67
CA ILE A 176 -17.99 0.21 15.14
C ILE A 176 -17.77 -0.50 16.49
N VAL A 177 -16.71 -1.32 16.60
CA VAL A 177 -16.40 -2.03 17.84
C VAL A 177 -16.14 -1.08 19.00
N MET A 178 -15.46 0.03 18.71
CA MET A 178 -15.10 1.04 19.73
C MET A 178 -16.18 2.11 19.96
N ALA A 179 -17.34 2.02 19.30
CA ALA A 179 -18.38 3.04 19.39
C ALA A 179 -18.85 3.27 20.83
N GLY A 180 -19.09 2.21 21.61
CA GLY A 180 -19.47 2.30 23.02
C GLY A 180 -18.42 3.05 23.86
N LEU A 181 -17.15 2.76 23.63
CA LEU A 181 -16.04 3.43 24.33
C LEU A 181 -15.96 4.92 23.92
N THR A 182 -16.11 5.20 22.63
CA THR A 182 -16.14 6.57 22.11
C THR A 182 -17.24 7.40 22.77
N VAL A 183 -18.46 6.86 22.84
CA VAL A 183 -19.60 7.58 23.45
C VAL A 183 -19.40 7.81 24.95
N ALA A 184 -18.81 6.83 25.65
CA ALA A 184 -18.65 6.91 27.11
C ALA A 184 -17.50 7.84 27.55
N PHE A 185 -16.37 7.80 26.82
CA PHE A 185 -15.09 8.36 27.26
C PHE A 185 -14.49 9.44 26.36
N SER A 186 -15.19 9.90 25.31
CA SER A 186 -14.65 10.95 24.46
C SER A 186 -14.48 12.28 25.22
N LEU A 187 -13.40 12.99 24.92
CA LEU A 187 -13.10 14.32 25.49
C LEU A 187 -14.09 15.37 24.98
N ILE A 188 -14.54 15.27 23.76
CA ILE A 188 -15.54 16.15 23.15
C ILE A 188 -16.84 15.34 23.01
N LYS A 189 -17.90 15.82 23.65
CA LYS A 189 -19.23 15.21 23.62
C LYS A 189 -20.15 15.85 22.58
#